data_9456d68f1accb77849dec797fd64e7a2
#
_entry.id   9456d68f1accb77849dec797fd64e7a2
#
_cell.length_a   1.000
_cell.length_b   1.000
_cell.length_c   1.000
_cell.angle_alpha   90.00
_cell.angle_beta   90.00
_cell.angle_gamma   90.00
#
_symmetry.space_group_name_H-M   'P 1'
#
loop_
_entity.id
_entity.type
_entity.pdbx_description
1 polymer ?
#
loop_
_entity_poly.entity_id
_entity_poly.type
_entity_poly.pdbx_seq_one_letter_code
_entity_poly.pdbx_strand_id
1 'polypeptide(L)'
;HRDLHSFPTRRSSDLNAERYGKHPDDEQFQTDIIYLDGKKDHFVPRFSYKGFRYVEITSDKPLKLDKKSLNSCFVHTDVPEIGSFECSNPLFNKIMSATRYSYLSNLIGIPTDCPQREKNGWTGDAHLAIETGLYNYDAITFYEKWMRDLQDNMFDNGRLACIIPSGGWGQTDNTVDWTCAVAIIPWTIYEFYGDATCLAENYEMMKKHADFFLKHYPAGLVPDACLGDWCPYKAVSNKELTASICFFRMVDIIAKAARLFNKEDDLFFYRKMADKIKTAINKKFLNEETGIYASGYQAELSMPLRWNIVPEHCRAKVAANLSARVKQDNDHLDVGIFGCQALLDALTTTGNVEQAYRIANQTDEPSWGNWIERGATTLHEWWQYDGKAITSENHIMFGEIGAWLYKTLGGINPDVACPGFKNVILRPYFLKDISYVKVSYITPQGMVKSSWNRKGAKIIYKVTVPPNSTATLFLQKDEPVNLKSGTFTFEVIP
;
A
#
# COMPACT_ATOMS: atom_id res chain seq x y z
N HIS A 1 -38.44 -15.66 -15.25
CA HIS A 1 -37.32 -14.76 -15.05
C HIS A 1 -37.20 -14.43 -13.57
N ARG A 2 -36.00 -14.48 -13.02
CA ARG A 2 -35.67 -13.95 -11.69
C ARG A 2 -34.44 -13.10 -11.86
N ASP A 3 -34.58 -11.83 -11.56
CA ASP A 3 -33.46 -10.89 -11.63
C ASP A 3 -32.95 -10.68 -10.19
N LEU A 4 -31.66 -10.88 -9.98
CA LEU A 4 -30.96 -10.60 -8.75
C LEU A 4 -30.12 -9.34 -8.98
N HIS A 5 -30.55 -8.24 -8.40
CA HIS A 5 -29.80 -7.00 -8.44
C HIS A 5 -28.99 -6.85 -7.14
N SER A 6 -27.69 -6.66 -7.26
CA SER A 6 -26.83 -6.34 -6.14
C SER A 6 -26.30 -4.93 -6.27
N PHE A 7 -26.51 -4.11 -5.23
CA PHE A 7 -26.10 -2.71 -5.22
C PHE A 7 -25.03 -2.48 -4.13
N PRO A 8 -23.87 -1.93 -4.47
CA PRO A 8 -22.88 -1.52 -3.45
C PRO A 8 -23.38 -0.32 -2.63
N THR A 9 -24.00 0.64 -3.26
CA THR A 9 -24.83 1.71 -2.72
C THR A 9 -25.82 2.12 -3.81
N ARG A 10 -26.91 2.82 -3.46
CA ARG A 10 -27.92 3.31 -4.41
C ARG A 10 -27.34 4.16 -5.56
N ARG A 11 -26.06 4.56 -5.47
CA ARG A 11 -25.40 5.46 -6.43
C ARG A 11 -24.32 4.79 -7.29
N SER A 12 -23.80 3.62 -6.96
CA SER A 12 -22.68 3.06 -7.73
C SER A 12 -23.10 2.44 -9.06
N SER A 13 -24.34 1.97 -9.21
CA SER A 13 -24.89 1.55 -10.52
C SER A 13 -25.20 2.76 -11.41
N ASP A 14 -25.71 3.85 -10.83
CA ASP A 14 -26.02 5.09 -11.55
C ASP A 14 -24.74 5.77 -12.09
N LEU A 15 -23.61 5.53 -11.45
CA LEU A 15 -22.36 6.24 -11.66
C LEU A 15 -21.51 5.71 -12.82
N ASN A 16 -21.58 4.44 -13.14
CA ASN A 16 -20.96 3.91 -14.35
C ASN A 16 -21.66 4.46 -15.60
N ALA A 17 -22.99 4.60 -15.56
CA ALA A 17 -23.77 5.17 -16.64
C ALA A 17 -23.47 6.67 -16.87
N GLU A 18 -23.25 7.45 -15.80
CA GLU A 18 -22.91 8.88 -15.90
C GLU A 18 -21.46 9.11 -16.35
N ARG A 19 -20.51 8.28 -15.91
CA ARG A 19 -19.07 8.46 -16.18
C ARG A 19 -18.65 7.92 -17.56
N TYR A 20 -19.27 6.84 -18.03
CA TYR A 20 -18.86 6.15 -19.27
C TYR A 20 -19.90 6.21 -20.38
N GLY A 21 -21.00 6.95 -20.19
CA GLY A 21 -22.14 7.03 -21.10
C GLY A 21 -23.11 5.86 -20.89
N LYS A 22 -24.39 6.09 -21.16
CA LYS A 22 -25.43 5.04 -21.08
C LYS A 22 -25.18 3.98 -22.15
N HIS A 23 -24.63 2.84 -21.76
CA HIS A 23 -24.68 1.65 -22.59
C HIS A 23 -26.10 1.06 -22.48
N PRO A 24 -26.68 0.50 -23.55
CA PRO A 24 -27.99 -0.14 -23.48
C PRO A 24 -28.12 -1.25 -22.43
N ASP A 25 -26.96 -1.80 -21.98
CA ASP A 25 -26.85 -2.89 -21.00
C ASP A 25 -26.48 -2.41 -19.59
N ASP A 26 -26.41 -1.12 -19.32
CA ASP A 26 -25.95 -0.54 -18.04
C ASP A 26 -26.82 -0.94 -16.84
N GLU A 27 -28.09 -1.24 -17.06
CA GLU A 27 -29.00 -1.76 -16.03
C GLU A 27 -28.63 -3.16 -15.56
N GLN A 28 -27.74 -3.88 -16.27
CA GLN A 28 -27.39 -5.28 -16.01
C GLN A 28 -26.02 -5.46 -15.33
N PHE A 29 -25.26 -4.40 -15.10
CA PHE A 29 -23.85 -4.51 -14.65
C PHE A 29 -23.68 -5.35 -13.38
N GLN A 30 -24.56 -5.28 -12.40
CA GLN A 30 -24.54 -6.10 -11.18
C GLN A 30 -25.76 -7.01 -11.07
N THR A 31 -26.34 -7.42 -12.20
CA THR A 31 -27.55 -8.22 -12.28
C THR A 31 -27.21 -9.65 -12.70
N ASP A 32 -27.73 -10.63 -11.99
CA ASP A 32 -27.74 -12.02 -12.41
C ASP A 32 -29.18 -12.44 -12.74
N ILE A 33 -29.38 -12.99 -13.93
CA ILE A 33 -30.69 -13.50 -14.38
C ILE A 33 -30.68 -15.03 -14.25
N ILE A 34 -31.63 -15.58 -13.48
CA ILE A 34 -31.69 -17.00 -13.21
C ILE A 34 -33.00 -17.56 -13.75
N TYR A 35 -32.91 -18.56 -14.65
CA TYR A 35 -34.04 -19.31 -15.12
C TYR A 35 -34.24 -20.56 -14.26
N LEU A 36 -35.41 -20.69 -13.65
CA LEU A 36 -35.72 -21.80 -12.74
C LEU A 36 -36.61 -22.81 -13.44
N ASP A 37 -36.38 -24.11 -13.17
CA ASP A 37 -37.16 -25.22 -13.72
C ASP A 37 -38.39 -25.61 -12.86
N GLY A 38 -38.60 -24.90 -11.76
CA GLY A 38 -39.71 -25.18 -10.84
C GLY A 38 -39.41 -26.22 -9.75
N LYS A 39 -38.18 -26.73 -9.70
CA LYS A 39 -37.70 -27.62 -8.64
C LYS A 39 -36.94 -26.82 -7.59
N LYS A 40 -36.23 -27.51 -6.71
CA LYS A 40 -35.31 -26.87 -5.75
C LYS A 40 -34.03 -26.50 -6.46
N ASP A 41 -33.90 -25.23 -6.80
CA ASP A 41 -32.74 -24.68 -7.49
C ASP A 41 -31.72 -24.14 -6.47
N HIS A 42 -30.44 -24.29 -6.80
CA HIS A 42 -29.33 -23.67 -6.09
C HIS A 42 -28.41 -22.99 -7.11
N PHE A 43 -28.22 -21.69 -6.95
CA PHE A 43 -27.41 -20.88 -7.85
C PHE A 43 -26.22 -20.28 -7.09
N VAL A 44 -25.02 -20.43 -7.68
CA VAL A 44 -23.80 -19.76 -7.23
C VAL A 44 -23.09 -19.24 -8.48
N PRO A 45 -22.78 -17.94 -8.58
CA PRO A 45 -21.99 -17.40 -9.68
C PRO A 45 -20.61 -18.09 -9.72
N ARG A 46 -20.18 -18.58 -10.91
CA ARG A 46 -18.90 -19.27 -11.04
C ARG A 46 -17.77 -18.37 -11.55
N PHE A 47 -18.11 -17.40 -12.38
CA PHE A 47 -17.12 -16.59 -13.11
C PHE A 47 -17.28 -15.08 -12.83
N SER A 48 -18.14 -14.71 -11.91
CA SER A 48 -18.35 -13.33 -11.51
C SER A 48 -18.45 -13.20 -10.01
N TYR A 49 -17.97 -12.09 -9.48
CA TYR A 49 -18.16 -11.67 -8.10
C TYR A 49 -18.69 -10.24 -8.08
N LYS A 50 -19.30 -9.86 -6.97
CA LYS A 50 -19.95 -8.56 -6.81
C LYS A 50 -19.51 -7.93 -5.49
N GLY A 51 -19.21 -6.64 -5.51
CA GLY A 51 -19.12 -5.83 -4.30
C GLY A 51 -20.47 -5.17 -4.05
N PHE A 52 -21.12 -5.41 -2.91
CA PHE A 52 -22.47 -4.91 -2.63
C PHE A 52 -22.72 -4.72 -1.13
N ARG A 53 -23.72 -3.89 -0.83
CA ARG A 53 -24.30 -3.73 0.52
C ARG A 53 -25.75 -4.22 0.57
N TYR A 54 -26.46 -4.19 -0.54
CA TYR A 54 -27.88 -4.57 -0.65
C TYR A 54 -28.07 -5.49 -1.84
N VAL A 55 -29.05 -6.38 -1.72
CA VAL A 55 -29.48 -7.29 -2.78
C VAL A 55 -30.98 -7.11 -2.97
N GLU A 56 -31.40 -6.83 -4.19
CA GLU A 56 -32.80 -6.83 -4.60
C GLU A 56 -33.09 -8.09 -5.41
N ILE A 57 -34.23 -8.73 -5.13
CA ILE A 57 -34.65 -9.93 -5.84
C ILE A 57 -36.01 -9.62 -6.47
N THR A 58 -36.09 -9.68 -7.78
CA THR A 58 -37.33 -9.57 -8.54
C THR A 58 -37.71 -10.90 -9.18
N SER A 59 -38.97 -11.13 -9.48
CA SER A 59 -39.45 -12.37 -10.08
C SER A 59 -40.78 -12.14 -10.82
N ASP A 60 -40.92 -12.80 -11.98
CA ASP A 60 -42.15 -12.83 -12.76
C ASP A 60 -43.30 -13.62 -12.08
N LYS A 61 -43.01 -14.43 -11.08
CA LYS A 61 -43.95 -15.20 -10.28
C LYS A 61 -43.70 -15.04 -8.79
N PRO A 62 -44.73 -15.17 -7.94
CA PRO A 62 -44.60 -15.08 -6.50
C PRO A 62 -43.51 -16.05 -5.97
N LEU A 63 -42.59 -15.52 -5.16
CA LEU A 63 -41.53 -16.27 -4.49
C LEU A 63 -41.78 -16.33 -2.98
N LYS A 64 -41.53 -17.49 -2.40
CA LYS A 64 -41.39 -17.62 -0.95
C LYS A 64 -39.90 -17.60 -0.64
N LEU A 65 -39.44 -16.52 -0.01
CA LEU A 65 -38.06 -16.37 0.44
C LEU A 65 -38.05 -16.39 1.98
N ASP A 66 -37.03 -17.03 2.53
CA ASP A 66 -36.73 -17.01 3.95
C ASP A 66 -35.27 -16.59 4.17
N LYS A 67 -34.84 -16.55 5.44
CA LYS A 67 -33.45 -16.18 5.80
C LYS A 67 -32.37 -17.12 5.25
N LYS A 68 -32.74 -18.30 4.72
CA LYS A 68 -31.83 -19.29 4.16
C LYS A 68 -31.83 -19.26 2.62
N SER A 69 -32.72 -18.46 2.01
CA SER A 69 -32.86 -18.37 0.55
C SER A 69 -31.73 -17.58 -0.11
N LEU A 70 -31.02 -16.75 0.65
CA LEU A 70 -29.88 -15.97 0.16
C LEU A 70 -28.75 -16.03 1.20
N ASN A 71 -27.54 -16.36 0.71
CA ASN A 71 -26.33 -16.32 1.50
C ASN A 71 -25.30 -15.43 0.81
N SER A 72 -24.65 -14.55 1.56
CA SER A 72 -23.47 -13.82 1.12
C SER A 72 -22.21 -14.66 1.36
N CYS A 73 -21.37 -14.78 0.33
CA CYS A 73 -20.09 -15.45 0.42
C CYS A 73 -18.98 -14.41 0.23
N PHE A 74 -18.09 -14.27 1.21
CA PHE A 74 -16.89 -13.47 1.04
C PHE A 74 -15.87 -14.30 0.26
N VAL A 75 -15.49 -13.80 -0.92
CA VAL A 75 -14.60 -14.52 -1.86
C VAL A 75 -13.30 -13.73 -2.00
N HIS A 76 -12.19 -14.40 -1.84
CA HIS A 76 -10.85 -13.86 -2.08
C HIS A 76 -9.87 -15.01 -2.39
N THR A 77 -8.69 -14.67 -2.92
CA THR A 77 -7.59 -15.63 -3.03
C THR A 77 -7.21 -16.16 -1.65
N ASP A 78 -7.06 -17.47 -1.52
CA ASP A 78 -6.70 -18.13 -0.27
C ASP A 78 -5.25 -17.78 0.11
N VAL A 79 -5.12 -16.90 1.09
CA VAL A 79 -3.85 -16.45 1.66
C VAL A 79 -3.91 -16.58 3.19
N PRO A 80 -3.01 -17.36 3.80
CA PRO A 80 -2.97 -17.53 5.25
C PRO A 80 -2.75 -16.21 5.99
N GLU A 81 -3.44 -16.02 7.10
CA GLU A 81 -3.14 -14.91 8.02
C GLU A 81 -1.84 -15.19 8.79
N ILE A 82 -0.88 -14.27 8.71
CA ILE A 82 0.43 -14.40 9.37
C ILE A 82 0.74 -13.27 10.34
N GLY A 83 -0.05 -12.20 10.34
CA GLY A 83 0.11 -11.06 11.21
C GLY A 83 -1.06 -10.82 12.15
N SER A 84 -0.80 -10.31 13.33
CA SER A 84 -1.82 -9.78 14.22
C SER A 84 -1.39 -8.47 14.85
N PHE A 85 -2.34 -7.56 15.03
CA PHE A 85 -2.14 -6.26 15.66
C PHE A 85 -3.31 -5.96 16.59
N GLU A 86 -3.00 -5.53 17.79
CA GLU A 86 -3.95 -5.03 18.79
C GLU A 86 -3.29 -3.92 19.60
N CYS A 87 -4.00 -2.84 19.85
CA CYS A 87 -3.53 -1.79 20.75
C CYS A 87 -4.68 -1.19 21.58
N SER A 88 -4.33 -0.36 22.54
CA SER A 88 -5.31 0.31 23.41
C SER A 88 -6.15 1.39 22.72
N ASN A 89 -5.78 1.81 21.51
CA ASN A 89 -6.56 2.78 20.72
C ASN A 89 -7.60 2.03 19.86
N PRO A 90 -8.91 2.15 20.15
CA PRO A 90 -9.95 1.45 19.40
C PRO A 90 -10.01 1.85 17.93
N LEU A 91 -9.65 3.12 17.61
CA LEU A 91 -9.64 3.61 16.23
C LEU A 91 -8.60 2.86 15.39
N PHE A 92 -7.39 2.67 15.91
CA PHE A 92 -6.34 1.94 15.19
C PHE A 92 -6.69 0.48 14.95
N ASN A 93 -7.36 -0.17 15.92
CA ASN A 93 -7.85 -1.54 15.72
C ASN A 93 -8.90 -1.62 14.60
N LYS A 94 -9.82 -0.63 14.52
CA LYS A 94 -10.81 -0.53 13.45
C LYS A 94 -10.16 -0.22 12.10
N ILE A 95 -9.20 0.70 12.04
CA ILE A 95 -8.43 1.02 10.82
C ILE A 95 -7.69 -0.23 10.32
N MET A 96 -7.01 -0.97 11.21
CA MET A 96 -6.35 -2.22 10.84
C MET A 96 -7.35 -3.25 10.28
N SER A 97 -8.51 -3.39 10.90
CA SER A 97 -9.58 -4.27 10.41
C SER A 97 -10.05 -3.85 9.01
N ALA A 98 -10.34 -2.56 8.81
CA ALA A 98 -10.76 -2.02 7.53
C ALA A 98 -9.69 -2.20 6.44
N THR A 99 -8.41 -1.99 6.78
CA THR A 99 -7.28 -2.22 5.89
C THR A 99 -7.20 -3.69 5.44
N ARG A 100 -7.32 -4.63 6.38
CA ARG A 100 -7.31 -6.07 6.09
C ARG A 100 -8.48 -6.49 5.20
N TYR A 101 -9.69 -5.97 5.46
CA TYR A 101 -10.86 -6.24 4.63
C TYR A 101 -10.72 -5.66 3.23
N SER A 102 -10.21 -4.43 3.10
CA SER A 102 -9.93 -3.84 1.78
C SER A 102 -8.89 -4.64 1.01
N TYR A 103 -7.84 -5.10 1.68
CA TYR A 103 -6.81 -5.91 1.03
C TYR A 103 -7.38 -7.23 0.50
N LEU A 104 -8.07 -8.01 1.34
CA LEU A 104 -8.66 -9.30 0.93
C LEU A 104 -9.74 -9.14 -0.13
N SER A 105 -10.59 -8.09 -0.04
CA SER A 105 -11.64 -7.83 -1.03
C SER A 105 -11.08 -7.57 -2.43
N ASN A 106 -9.83 -7.10 -2.49
CA ASN A 106 -9.12 -6.77 -3.72
C ASN A 106 -8.08 -7.83 -4.12
N LEU A 107 -8.14 -9.02 -3.53
CA LEU A 107 -7.25 -10.13 -3.81
C LEU A 107 -8.01 -11.26 -4.52
N ILE A 108 -8.37 -11.06 -5.80
CA ILE A 108 -9.19 -11.98 -6.58
C ILE A 108 -8.41 -12.48 -7.82
N GLY A 109 -7.42 -13.34 -7.57
CA GLY A 109 -6.52 -13.87 -8.62
C GLY A 109 -5.51 -12.85 -9.14
N ILE A 110 -5.81 -11.57 -9.05
CA ILE A 110 -4.95 -10.40 -9.31
C ILE A 110 -5.21 -9.35 -8.22
N PRO A 111 -4.26 -8.44 -7.93
CA PRO A 111 -4.51 -7.32 -7.04
C PRO A 111 -5.39 -6.30 -7.77
N THR A 112 -6.65 -6.16 -7.34
CA THR A 112 -7.59 -5.20 -7.94
C THR A 112 -7.61 -3.90 -7.15
N ASP A 113 -8.00 -2.82 -7.81
CA ASP A 113 -8.24 -1.52 -7.22
C ASP A 113 -9.48 -1.52 -6.31
N CYS A 114 -10.59 -2.06 -6.82
CA CYS A 114 -11.86 -2.15 -6.12
C CYS A 114 -12.69 -3.37 -6.55
N PRO A 115 -13.49 -3.99 -5.64
CA PRO A 115 -14.21 -5.22 -5.95
C PRO A 115 -15.57 -5.01 -6.61
N GLN A 116 -16.11 -3.78 -6.62
CA GLN A 116 -17.48 -3.50 -7.05
C GLN A 116 -17.58 -2.80 -8.41
N ARG A 117 -16.58 -2.02 -8.80
CA ARG A 117 -16.63 -1.12 -9.97
C ARG A 117 -15.67 -1.58 -11.08
N GLU A 118 -14.40 -1.25 -10.95
CA GLU A 118 -13.40 -1.45 -11.99
C GLU A 118 -12.89 -2.88 -12.02
N LYS A 119 -12.53 -3.44 -10.88
CA LYS A 119 -11.95 -4.80 -10.73
C LYS A 119 -10.70 -5.00 -11.56
N ASN A 120 -9.90 -3.95 -11.69
CA ASN A 120 -8.73 -3.89 -12.56
C ASN A 120 -7.43 -4.08 -11.76
N GLY A 121 -6.47 -4.75 -12.38
CA GLY A 121 -5.13 -4.94 -11.83
C GLY A 121 -4.26 -3.69 -11.96
N TRP A 122 -4.64 -2.61 -11.28
CA TRP A 122 -3.87 -1.38 -11.24
C TRP A 122 -2.53 -1.60 -10.54
N THR A 123 -1.45 -1.36 -11.28
CA THR A 123 -0.09 -1.63 -10.79
C THR A 123 0.32 -0.69 -9.66
N GLY A 124 -0.22 0.53 -9.63
CA GLY A 124 -0.03 1.49 -8.54
C GLY A 124 -0.59 0.97 -7.22
N ASP A 125 -1.87 0.59 -7.22
CA ASP A 125 -2.56 0.05 -6.04
C ASP A 125 -1.84 -1.17 -5.48
N ALA A 126 -1.39 -2.06 -6.37
CA ALA A 126 -0.69 -3.28 -6.00
C ALA A 126 0.63 -3.01 -5.25
N HIS A 127 1.50 -2.13 -5.78
CA HIS A 127 2.78 -1.87 -5.13
C HIS A 127 2.68 -0.98 -3.89
N LEU A 128 1.60 -0.20 -3.75
CA LEU A 128 1.34 0.57 -2.54
C LEU A 128 0.78 -0.29 -1.41
N ALA A 129 0.09 -1.38 -1.74
CA ALA A 129 -0.53 -2.27 -0.76
C ALA A 129 0.36 -3.44 -0.33
N ILE A 130 1.48 -3.71 -1.03
CA ILE A 130 2.26 -4.93 -0.81
C ILE A 130 2.82 -5.04 0.61
N GLU A 131 3.40 -3.98 1.16
CA GLU A 131 4.01 -4.02 2.49
C GLU A 131 2.97 -4.34 3.56
N THR A 132 1.83 -3.65 3.53
CA THR A 132 0.69 -3.96 4.41
C THR A 132 0.17 -5.38 4.19
N GLY A 133 0.10 -5.84 2.95
CA GLY A 133 -0.29 -7.20 2.60
C GLY A 133 0.61 -8.24 3.23
N LEU A 134 1.92 -8.11 3.04
CA LEU A 134 2.91 -9.08 3.53
C LEU A 134 3.06 -9.07 5.07
N TYR A 135 2.70 -8.00 5.77
CA TYR A 135 2.59 -8.04 7.23
C TYR A 135 1.38 -8.82 7.73
N ASN A 136 0.31 -8.86 6.98
CA ASN A 136 -0.95 -9.47 7.41
C ASN A 136 -1.15 -10.88 6.87
N TYR A 137 -0.66 -11.17 5.65
CA TYR A 137 -0.96 -12.39 4.92
C TYR A 137 0.28 -12.98 4.24
N ASP A 138 0.32 -14.30 4.15
CA ASP A 138 1.31 -15.01 3.32
C ASP A 138 0.85 -14.99 1.86
N ALA A 139 1.17 -13.88 1.19
CA ALA A 139 0.71 -13.60 -0.16
C ALA A 139 1.82 -13.76 -1.22
N ILE A 140 2.94 -14.43 -0.91
CA ILE A 140 4.07 -14.58 -1.82
C ILE A 140 3.65 -15.20 -3.16
N THR A 141 2.97 -16.34 -3.14
CA THR A 141 2.58 -17.08 -4.35
C THR A 141 1.57 -16.32 -5.21
N PHE A 142 0.75 -15.49 -4.57
CA PHE A 142 -0.18 -14.59 -5.26
C PHE A 142 0.59 -13.54 -6.08
N TYR A 143 1.56 -12.87 -5.47
CA TYR A 143 2.36 -11.87 -6.18
C TYR A 143 3.30 -12.47 -7.21
N GLU A 144 3.91 -13.64 -6.95
CA GLU A 144 4.71 -14.37 -7.95
C GLU A 144 3.90 -14.70 -9.20
N LYS A 145 2.65 -15.17 -9.02
CA LYS A 145 1.73 -15.39 -10.15
C LYS A 145 1.50 -14.09 -10.91
N TRP A 146 1.19 -13.02 -10.22
CA TRP A 146 0.89 -11.74 -10.87
C TRP A 146 2.11 -11.11 -11.54
N MET A 147 3.32 -11.33 -11.02
CA MET A 147 4.55 -10.93 -11.71
C MET A 147 4.74 -11.64 -13.06
N ARG A 148 4.26 -12.89 -13.18
CA ARG A 148 4.22 -13.58 -14.49
C ARG A 148 3.20 -12.96 -15.43
N ASP A 149 2.05 -12.50 -14.91
CA ASP A 149 1.09 -11.74 -15.72
C ASP A 149 1.73 -10.42 -16.25
N LEU A 150 2.62 -9.77 -15.48
CA LEU A 150 3.38 -8.61 -15.97
C LEU A 150 4.32 -9.00 -17.12
N GLN A 151 5.03 -10.12 -16.99
CA GLN A 151 5.90 -10.63 -18.09
C GLN A 151 5.11 -10.87 -19.36
N ASP A 152 3.97 -11.54 -19.27
CA ASP A 152 3.11 -11.88 -20.40
C ASP A 152 2.48 -10.64 -21.07
N ASN A 153 2.33 -9.54 -20.33
CA ASN A 153 1.75 -8.29 -20.81
C ASN A 153 2.78 -7.22 -21.21
N MET A 154 4.08 -7.53 -21.10
CA MET A 154 5.12 -6.57 -21.50
C MET A 154 5.21 -6.43 -23.01
N PHE A 155 5.16 -5.20 -23.52
CA PHE A 155 5.36 -4.91 -24.91
C PHE A 155 6.82 -5.16 -25.35
N ASP A 156 7.02 -5.41 -26.64
CA ASP A 156 8.36 -5.70 -27.20
C ASP A 156 9.40 -4.62 -26.90
N ASN A 157 8.98 -3.38 -26.81
CA ASN A 157 9.85 -2.24 -26.49
C ASN A 157 10.16 -2.08 -24.99
N GLY A 158 9.64 -2.95 -24.12
CA GLY A 158 9.83 -2.89 -22.66
C GLY A 158 8.79 -2.05 -21.91
N ARG A 159 7.81 -1.45 -22.60
CA ARG A 159 6.71 -0.73 -21.95
C ARG A 159 5.78 -1.72 -21.23
N LEU A 160 5.19 -1.29 -20.11
CA LEU A 160 4.09 -1.97 -19.43
C LEU A 160 2.85 -1.06 -19.42
N ALA A 161 1.68 -1.67 -19.41
CA ALA A 161 0.45 -0.99 -19.09
C ALA A 161 0.33 -0.71 -17.58
N CYS A 162 -0.44 0.29 -17.18
CA CYS A 162 -0.69 0.54 -15.76
C CYS A 162 -1.77 -0.39 -15.16
N ILE A 163 -2.50 -1.11 -16.00
CA ILE A 163 -3.48 -2.15 -15.62
C ILE A 163 -3.00 -3.49 -16.20
N ILE A 164 -2.88 -4.52 -15.38
CA ILE A 164 -2.40 -5.84 -15.78
C ILE A 164 -3.21 -6.96 -15.09
N PRO A 165 -3.80 -7.90 -15.87
CA PRO A 165 -3.92 -7.85 -17.31
C PRO A 165 -4.83 -6.72 -17.77
N SER A 166 -4.57 -6.19 -18.98
CA SER A 166 -5.37 -5.10 -19.52
C SER A 166 -6.45 -5.62 -20.48
N GLY A 167 -7.69 -5.21 -20.24
CA GLY A 167 -8.82 -5.44 -21.14
C GLY A 167 -8.95 -4.43 -22.28
N GLY A 168 -7.87 -3.70 -22.63
CA GLY A 168 -7.86 -2.65 -23.65
C GLY A 168 -7.87 -1.21 -23.08
N TRP A 169 -8.03 -1.08 -21.77
CA TRP A 169 -7.94 0.18 -21.04
C TRP A 169 -6.63 0.25 -20.24
N GLY A 170 -6.09 1.46 -20.03
CA GLY A 170 -4.82 1.64 -19.34
C GLY A 170 -3.58 1.13 -20.10
N GLN A 171 -3.69 0.89 -21.41
CA GLN A 171 -2.57 0.43 -22.24
C GLN A 171 -1.73 1.55 -22.85
N THR A 172 -2.29 2.76 -22.95
CA THR A 172 -1.68 3.87 -23.69
C THR A 172 -0.77 4.72 -22.83
N ASP A 173 -0.84 4.59 -21.50
CA ASP A 173 -0.17 5.49 -20.57
C ASP A 173 1.20 4.97 -20.17
N ASN A 174 2.23 5.82 -20.30
CA ASN A 174 3.60 5.53 -19.88
C ASN A 174 3.80 6.00 -18.42
N THR A 175 3.04 5.42 -17.50
CA THR A 175 2.97 5.85 -16.10
C THR A 175 4.00 5.12 -15.23
N VAL A 176 5.22 5.63 -15.14
CA VAL A 176 6.29 5.04 -14.32
C VAL A 176 5.94 4.99 -12.84
N ASP A 177 5.16 5.92 -12.35
CA ASP A 177 4.65 5.98 -10.99
C ASP A 177 3.77 4.77 -10.63
N TRP A 178 3.03 4.21 -11.60
CA TRP A 178 2.32 2.93 -11.46
C TRP A 178 3.22 1.74 -11.80
N THR A 179 3.85 1.77 -12.95
CA THR A 179 4.56 0.60 -13.49
C THR A 179 5.90 0.30 -12.82
N CYS A 180 6.42 1.18 -11.96
CA CYS A 180 7.55 0.86 -11.08
C CYS A 180 7.25 -0.33 -10.14
N ALA A 181 6.00 -0.77 -10.05
CA ALA A 181 5.58 -2.03 -9.46
C ALA A 181 6.44 -3.22 -9.88
N VAL A 182 6.88 -3.23 -11.15
CA VAL A 182 7.74 -4.26 -11.74
C VAL A 182 9.02 -4.52 -10.94
N ALA A 183 9.54 -3.51 -10.26
CA ALA A 183 10.74 -3.61 -9.44
C ALA A 183 10.41 -3.62 -7.92
N ILE A 184 9.43 -2.82 -7.50
CA ILE A 184 9.08 -2.69 -6.08
C ILE A 184 8.55 -4.01 -5.52
N ILE A 185 7.66 -4.68 -6.24
CA ILE A 185 7.01 -5.90 -5.75
C ILE A 185 8.03 -7.03 -5.53
N PRO A 186 8.83 -7.46 -6.52
CA PRO A 186 9.78 -8.55 -6.30
C PRO A 186 10.88 -8.18 -5.29
N TRP A 187 11.25 -6.90 -5.19
CA TRP A 187 12.19 -6.44 -4.17
C TRP A 187 11.60 -6.55 -2.76
N THR A 188 10.35 -6.12 -2.56
CA THR A 188 9.66 -6.22 -1.27
C THR A 188 9.46 -7.69 -0.85
N ILE A 189 9.13 -8.57 -1.79
CA ILE A 189 9.09 -10.02 -1.54
C ILE A 189 10.46 -10.50 -1.03
N TYR A 190 11.55 -10.11 -1.68
CA TYR A 190 12.90 -10.48 -1.24
C TYR A 190 13.21 -9.96 0.17
N GLU A 191 12.85 -8.73 0.49
CA GLU A 191 13.05 -8.17 1.83
C GLU A 191 12.28 -8.95 2.91
N PHE A 192 11.04 -9.35 2.63
CA PHE A 192 10.18 -10.03 3.60
C PHE A 192 10.45 -11.54 3.72
N TYR A 193 10.76 -12.21 2.62
CA TYR A 193 10.95 -13.67 2.62
C TYR A 193 12.41 -14.11 2.58
N GLY A 194 13.32 -13.25 2.15
CA GLY A 194 14.74 -13.59 1.95
C GLY A 194 14.96 -14.57 0.79
N ASP A 195 13.90 -14.80 -0.01
CA ASP A 195 13.92 -15.60 -1.22
C ASP A 195 14.06 -14.69 -2.44
N ALA A 196 15.15 -14.86 -3.18
CA ALA A 196 15.45 -14.05 -4.36
C ALA A 196 14.87 -14.63 -5.65
N THR A 197 14.10 -15.73 -5.61
CA THR A 197 13.60 -16.42 -6.80
C THR A 197 12.72 -15.50 -7.64
N CYS A 198 11.69 -14.90 -7.03
CA CYS A 198 10.82 -13.95 -7.73
C CYS A 198 11.60 -12.77 -8.32
N LEU A 199 12.57 -12.23 -7.58
CA LEU A 199 13.42 -11.13 -8.06
C LEU A 199 14.30 -11.56 -9.25
N ALA A 200 14.86 -12.77 -9.21
CA ALA A 200 15.69 -13.32 -10.28
C ALA A 200 14.89 -13.60 -11.55
N GLU A 201 13.72 -14.23 -11.42
CA GLU A 201 12.81 -14.51 -12.55
C GLU A 201 12.35 -13.24 -13.26
N ASN A 202 12.25 -12.12 -12.55
CA ASN A 202 11.77 -10.85 -13.09
C ASN A 202 12.89 -9.86 -13.45
N TYR A 203 14.16 -10.20 -13.20
CA TYR A 203 15.27 -9.27 -13.33
C TYR A 203 15.40 -8.67 -14.74
N GLU A 204 15.32 -9.48 -15.79
CA GLU A 204 15.43 -8.99 -17.17
C GLU A 204 14.20 -8.15 -17.58
N MET A 205 13.00 -8.47 -17.08
CA MET A 205 11.81 -7.63 -17.27
C MET A 205 11.99 -6.27 -16.62
N MET A 206 12.48 -6.22 -15.38
CA MET A 206 12.77 -4.98 -14.66
C MET A 206 13.74 -4.09 -15.44
N LYS A 207 14.84 -4.66 -15.95
CA LYS A 207 15.83 -3.97 -16.78
C LYS A 207 15.20 -3.41 -18.04
N LYS A 208 14.52 -4.27 -18.80
CA LYS A 208 13.88 -3.89 -20.06
C LYS A 208 12.90 -2.72 -19.88
N HIS A 209 12.15 -2.71 -18.76
CA HIS A 209 11.25 -1.62 -18.44
C HIS A 209 11.98 -0.33 -18.04
N ALA A 210 13.03 -0.42 -17.22
CA ALA A 210 13.85 0.72 -16.86
C ALA A 210 14.57 1.31 -18.07
N ASP A 211 15.11 0.48 -18.96
CA ASP A 211 15.79 0.90 -20.17
C ASP A 211 14.86 1.64 -21.14
N PHE A 212 13.57 1.22 -21.20
CA PHE A 212 12.54 1.97 -21.91
C PHE A 212 12.47 3.40 -21.41
N PHE A 213 12.38 3.63 -20.09
CA PHE A 213 12.33 4.98 -19.51
C PHE A 213 13.66 5.74 -19.64
N LEU A 214 14.80 5.08 -19.44
CA LEU A 214 16.12 5.70 -19.61
C LEU A 214 16.34 6.19 -21.03
N LYS A 215 15.84 5.48 -22.04
CA LYS A 215 15.89 5.86 -23.44
C LYS A 215 14.98 7.06 -23.73
N HIS A 216 13.77 7.09 -23.19
CA HIS A 216 12.80 8.16 -23.44
C HIS A 216 13.08 9.42 -22.62
N TYR A 217 13.62 9.26 -21.42
CA TYR A 217 13.90 10.34 -20.47
C TYR A 217 15.38 10.37 -20.05
N PRO A 218 16.31 10.59 -21.00
CA PRO A 218 17.73 10.51 -20.71
C PRO A 218 18.23 11.57 -19.72
N ALA A 219 17.45 12.63 -19.47
CA ALA A 219 17.73 13.62 -18.44
C ALA A 219 17.46 13.10 -17.01
N GLY A 220 16.73 11.98 -16.87
CA GLY A 220 16.37 11.40 -15.58
C GLY A 220 15.10 11.97 -14.94
N LEU A 221 14.34 12.78 -15.67
CA LEU A 221 13.06 13.34 -15.23
C LEU A 221 11.95 12.89 -16.16
N VAL A 222 10.75 12.64 -15.63
CA VAL A 222 9.58 12.15 -16.38
C VAL A 222 8.46 13.18 -16.33
N PRO A 223 8.41 14.12 -17.30
CA PRO A 223 7.55 15.31 -17.20
C PRO A 223 6.08 15.11 -17.57
N ASP A 224 5.78 14.11 -18.39
CA ASP A 224 4.54 14.08 -19.18
C ASP A 224 3.76 12.74 -19.13
N ALA A 225 4.28 11.75 -18.40
CA ALA A 225 3.72 10.40 -18.44
C ALA A 225 3.43 9.87 -17.03
N CYS A 226 2.50 10.51 -16.30
CA CYS A 226 2.20 10.12 -14.93
C CYS A 226 0.80 10.51 -14.49
N LEU A 227 0.23 9.72 -13.57
CA LEU A 227 -1.03 10.03 -12.89
C LEU A 227 -0.80 10.95 -11.69
N GLY A 228 0.40 10.88 -11.10
CA GLY A 228 0.81 11.70 -9.96
C GLY A 228 0.34 11.13 -8.62
N ASP A 229 0.42 11.94 -7.57
CA ASP A 229 -0.06 11.58 -6.24
C ASP A 229 -1.60 11.58 -6.24
N TRP A 230 -2.19 10.46 -6.69
CA TRP A 230 -3.62 10.32 -7.01
C TRP A 230 -4.49 10.49 -5.76
N CYS A 231 -5.64 11.12 -5.93
CA CYS A 231 -6.63 11.37 -4.88
C CYS A 231 -6.13 12.14 -3.65
N PRO A 232 -5.39 13.25 -3.80
CA PRO A 232 -5.07 14.10 -2.66
C PRO A 232 -6.35 14.78 -2.11
N TYR A 233 -6.30 15.31 -0.89
CA TYR A 233 -7.43 16.05 -0.34
C TYR A 233 -7.62 17.40 -1.06
N LYS A 234 -6.58 18.25 -1.07
CA LYS A 234 -6.60 19.57 -1.74
C LYS A 234 -5.30 19.84 -2.51
N ALA A 235 -4.15 19.45 -1.96
CA ALA A 235 -2.86 19.80 -2.50
C ALA A 235 -2.45 18.86 -3.65
N VAL A 236 -2.55 19.30 -4.88
CA VAL A 236 -2.10 18.56 -6.06
C VAL A 236 -0.59 18.70 -6.20
N SER A 237 0.13 17.66 -5.82
CA SER A 237 1.60 17.59 -5.90
C SER A 237 2.10 17.62 -7.34
N ASN A 238 3.34 18.07 -7.52
CA ASN A 238 3.99 18.11 -8.82
C ASN A 238 4.17 16.69 -9.39
N LYS A 239 3.48 16.39 -10.48
CA LYS A 239 3.45 15.06 -11.09
C LYS A 239 4.81 14.60 -11.60
N GLU A 240 5.60 15.53 -12.19
CA GLU A 240 6.94 15.22 -12.66
C GLU A 240 7.87 14.83 -11.50
N LEU A 241 7.75 15.51 -10.35
CA LEU A 241 8.49 15.13 -9.15
C LEU A 241 8.11 13.72 -8.68
N THR A 242 6.81 13.43 -8.56
CA THR A 242 6.31 12.13 -8.12
C THR A 242 6.77 11.01 -9.05
N ALA A 243 6.59 11.17 -10.36
CA ALA A 243 7.01 10.18 -11.35
C ALA A 243 8.53 9.97 -11.36
N SER A 244 9.31 11.06 -11.26
CA SER A 244 10.78 10.97 -11.26
C SER A 244 11.30 10.27 -9.98
N ILE A 245 10.63 10.43 -8.84
CA ILE A 245 10.93 9.68 -7.62
C ILE A 245 10.66 8.17 -7.81
N CYS A 246 9.53 7.81 -8.42
CA CYS A 246 9.21 6.42 -8.71
C CYS A 246 10.20 5.81 -9.72
N PHE A 247 10.61 6.60 -10.72
CA PHE A 247 11.66 6.20 -11.65
C PHE A 247 13.01 5.96 -10.95
N PHE A 248 13.40 6.87 -10.06
CA PHE A 248 14.59 6.66 -9.22
C PHE A 248 14.50 5.36 -8.41
N ARG A 249 13.38 5.11 -7.74
CA ARG A 249 13.17 3.89 -6.94
C ARG A 249 13.34 2.63 -7.79
N MET A 250 12.73 2.58 -8.97
CA MET A 250 12.85 1.44 -9.88
C MET A 250 14.31 1.18 -10.25
N VAL A 251 15.04 2.21 -10.68
CA VAL A 251 16.44 2.08 -11.13
C VAL A 251 17.38 1.73 -9.96
N ASP A 252 17.17 2.30 -8.78
CA ASP A 252 17.94 1.99 -7.56
C ASP A 252 17.73 0.53 -7.10
N ILE A 253 16.50 0.01 -7.20
CA ILE A 253 16.20 -1.39 -6.91
C ILE A 253 16.94 -2.31 -7.89
N ILE A 254 16.97 -1.99 -9.18
CA ILE A 254 17.70 -2.79 -10.18
C ILE A 254 19.19 -2.80 -9.86
N ALA A 255 19.78 -1.68 -9.46
CA ALA A 255 21.18 -1.63 -9.03
C ALA A 255 21.44 -2.50 -7.78
N LYS A 256 20.51 -2.52 -6.81
CA LYS A 256 20.58 -3.39 -5.64
C LYS A 256 20.47 -4.87 -6.01
N ALA A 257 19.54 -5.21 -6.92
CA ALA A 257 19.37 -6.57 -7.43
C ALA A 257 20.61 -7.03 -8.23
N ALA A 258 21.19 -6.15 -9.06
CA ALA A 258 22.45 -6.42 -9.76
C ALA A 258 23.58 -6.78 -8.81
N ARG A 259 23.71 -6.05 -7.69
CA ARG A 259 24.69 -6.37 -6.63
C ARG A 259 24.42 -7.75 -6.03
N LEU A 260 23.17 -8.05 -5.71
CA LEU A 260 22.76 -9.34 -5.16
C LEU A 260 23.13 -10.51 -6.09
N PHE A 261 22.96 -10.31 -7.40
CA PHE A 261 23.22 -11.34 -8.42
C PHE A 261 24.64 -11.30 -8.99
N ASN A 262 25.55 -10.48 -8.43
CA ASN A 262 26.94 -10.31 -8.89
C ASN A 262 27.05 -9.92 -10.37
N LYS A 263 26.13 -9.06 -10.85
CA LYS A 263 26.10 -8.52 -12.21
C LYS A 263 26.79 -7.15 -12.21
N GLU A 264 28.12 -7.14 -12.27
CA GLU A 264 28.94 -5.93 -12.06
C GLU A 264 28.67 -4.84 -13.07
N ASP A 265 28.52 -5.16 -14.36
CA ASP A 265 28.25 -4.17 -15.42
C ASP A 265 26.90 -3.50 -15.21
N ASP A 266 25.86 -4.27 -14.89
CA ASP A 266 24.53 -3.77 -14.57
C ASP A 266 24.56 -2.92 -13.28
N LEU A 267 25.27 -3.38 -12.24
CA LEU A 267 25.44 -2.62 -11.00
C LEU A 267 26.07 -1.24 -11.28
N PHE A 268 27.15 -1.20 -12.03
CA PHE A 268 27.81 0.06 -12.39
C PHE A 268 26.88 0.98 -13.17
N PHE A 269 26.22 0.43 -14.18
CA PHE A 269 25.31 1.19 -15.06
C PHE A 269 24.11 1.75 -14.29
N TYR A 270 23.33 0.88 -13.61
CA TYR A 270 22.10 1.31 -12.94
C TYR A 270 22.37 2.18 -11.71
N ARG A 271 23.49 1.97 -11.00
CA ARG A 271 23.91 2.89 -9.93
C ARG A 271 24.18 4.29 -10.47
N LYS A 272 24.97 4.40 -11.54
CA LYS A 272 25.22 5.67 -12.21
C LYS A 272 23.92 6.35 -12.68
N MET A 273 22.96 5.57 -13.20
CA MET A 273 21.68 6.13 -13.65
C MET A 273 20.82 6.57 -12.44
N ALA A 274 20.75 5.80 -11.37
CA ALA A 274 20.06 6.19 -10.14
C ALA A 274 20.63 7.51 -9.57
N ASP A 275 21.95 7.64 -9.48
CA ASP A 275 22.60 8.86 -9.00
C ASP A 275 22.31 10.06 -9.92
N LYS A 276 22.26 9.83 -11.24
CA LYS A 276 21.88 10.87 -12.23
C LYS A 276 20.45 11.33 -12.02
N ILE A 277 19.49 10.41 -11.86
CA ILE A 277 18.08 10.72 -11.62
C ILE A 277 17.93 11.51 -10.31
N LYS A 278 18.54 11.01 -9.23
CA LYS A 278 18.55 11.68 -7.93
C LYS A 278 19.09 13.11 -8.02
N THR A 279 20.19 13.30 -8.74
CA THR A 279 20.79 14.62 -8.95
C THR A 279 19.86 15.53 -9.77
N ALA A 280 19.22 15.00 -10.81
CA ALA A 280 18.29 15.77 -11.63
C ALA A 280 17.05 16.21 -10.82
N ILE A 281 16.48 15.33 -9.98
CA ILE A 281 15.38 15.64 -9.08
C ILE A 281 15.77 16.80 -8.14
N ASN A 282 16.89 16.68 -7.44
CA ASN A 282 17.33 17.70 -6.50
C ASN A 282 17.63 19.03 -7.20
N LYS A 283 18.33 19.00 -8.33
CA LYS A 283 18.65 20.21 -9.10
C LYS A 283 17.39 20.96 -9.57
N LYS A 284 16.33 20.25 -9.94
CA LYS A 284 15.11 20.87 -10.46
C LYS A 284 14.15 21.32 -9.38
N PHE A 285 13.96 20.51 -8.34
CA PHE A 285 12.86 20.67 -7.41
C PHE A 285 13.26 21.14 -6.02
N LEU A 286 14.50 20.88 -5.57
CA LEU A 286 14.94 21.30 -4.23
C LEU A 286 15.51 22.71 -4.28
N ASN A 287 14.95 23.58 -3.45
CA ASN A 287 15.62 24.81 -3.04
C ASN A 287 16.44 24.50 -1.77
N GLU A 288 17.76 24.41 -1.87
CA GLU A 288 18.65 24.04 -0.76
C GLU A 288 18.67 25.10 0.37
N GLU A 289 18.46 26.39 0.02
CA GLU A 289 18.42 27.47 1.02
C GLU A 289 17.22 27.34 1.95
N THR A 290 16.06 27.04 1.38
CA THR A 290 14.82 26.88 2.14
C THR A 290 14.57 25.45 2.58
N GLY A 291 15.11 24.45 1.92
CA GLY A 291 14.80 23.02 2.12
C GLY A 291 13.42 22.61 1.63
N ILE A 292 12.89 23.31 0.62
CA ILE A 292 11.55 23.07 0.08
C ILE A 292 11.69 22.41 -1.31
N TYR A 293 10.95 21.31 -1.51
CA TYR A 293 10.74 20.71 -2.82
C TYR A 293 9.47 21.30 -3.45
N ALA A 294 9.59 21.68 -4.72
CA ALA A 294 8.50 22.22 -5.53
C ALA A 294 7.64 23.26 -4.78
N SER A 295 6.38 22.96 -4.47
CA SER A 295 5.46 23.83 -3.74
C SER A 295 5.48 23.63 -2.22
N GLY A 296 6.23 22.66 -1.72
CA GLY A 296 6.31 22.33 -0.30
C GLY A 296 5.06 21.63 0.27
N TYR A 297 4.32 20.93 -0.58
CA TYR A 297 3.22 20.09 -0.11
C TYR A 297 3.73 18.85 0.62
N GLN A 298 2.88 18.24 1.45
CA GLN A 298 3.25 17.12 2.30
C GLN A 298 3.88 15.96 1.50
N ALA A 299 3.30 15.57 0.35
CA ALA A 299 3.85 14.52 -0.50
C ALA A 299 5.20 14.92 -1.11
N GLU A 300 5.36 16.18 -1.53
CA GLU A 300 6.59 16.70 -2.13
C GLU A 300 7.77 16.75 -1.15
N LEU A 301 7.50 16.83 0.15
CA LEU A 301 8.51 16.81 1.20
C LEU A 301 8.74 15.39 1.75
N SER A 302 7.68 14.60 1.94
CA SER A 302 7.77 13.28 2.55
C SER A 302 8.37 12.22 1.62
N MET A 303 8.02 12.22 0.32
CA MET A 303 8.53 11.25 -0.64
C MET A 303 10.06 11.30 -0.79
N PRO A 304 10.72 12.46 -0.99
CA PRO A 304 12.18 12.54 -1.03
C PRO A 304 12.85 12.10 0.28
N LEU A 305 12.24 12.39 1.44
CA LEU A 305 12.75 11.97 2.74
C LEU A 305 12.68 10.44 2.90
N ARG A 306 11.53 9.84 2.57
CA ARG A 306 11.28 8.40 2.70
C ARG A 306 12.22 7.56 1.85
N TRP A 307 12.53 8.00 0.63
CA TRP A 307 13.34 7.24 -0.31
C TRP A 307 14.78 7.75 -0.47
N ASN A 308 15.32 8.47 0.54
CA ASN A 308 16.72 8.91 0.60
C ASN A 308 17.18 9.72 -0.62
N ILE A 309 16.29 10.54 -1.19
CA ILE A 309 16.60 11.43 -2.32
C ILE A 309 17.24 12.72 -1.80
N VAL A 310 16.77 13.23 -0.67
CA VAL A 310 17.27 14.45 -0.04
C VAL A 310 18.76 14.36 0.22
N PRO A 311 19.58 15.37 -0.18
CA PRO A 311 20.98 15.46 0.21
C PRO A 311 21.11 15.53 1.74
N GLU A 312 22.13 14.86 2.30
CA GLU A 312 22.26 14.74 3.76
C GLU A 312 22.27 16.09 4.47
N HIS A 313 23.00 17.07 3.92
CA HIS A 313 23.07 18.43 4.50
C HIS A 313 21.73 19.20 4.49
N CYS A 314 20.76 18.80 3.65
CA CYS A 314 19.43 19.38 3.60
C CYS A 314 18.40 18.60 4.41
N ARG A 315 18.69 17.35 4.83
CA ARG A 315 17.73 16.42 5.39
C ARG A 315 16.98 16.98 6.62
N ALA A 316 17.70 17.56 7.55
CA ALA A 316 17.10 18.16 8.75
C ALA A 316 16.15 19.33 8.41
N LYS A 317 16.54 20.15 7.43
CA LYS A 317 15.73 21.30 6.98
C LYS A 317 14.45 20.87 6.27
N VAL A 318 14.54 19.89 5.38
CA VAL A 318 13.36 19.31 4.70
C VAL A 318 12.41 18.65 5.71
N ALA A 319 12.94 17.92 6.70
CA ALA A 319 12.14 17.32 7.76
C ALA A 319 11.42 18.38 8.62
N ALA A 320 12.10 19.48 8.95
CA ALA A 320 11.49 20.59 9.67
C ALA A 320 10.35 21.25 8.86
N ASN A 321 10.55 21.41 7.54
CA ASN A 321 9.51 21.94 6.65
C ASN A 321 8.30 21.00 6.56
N LEU A 322 8.53 19.67 6.48
CA LEU A 322 7.44 18.70 6.52
C LEU A 322 6.62 18.82 7.80
N SER A 323 7.30 18.87 8.96
CA SER A 323 6.63 19.06 10.27
C SER A 323 5.86 20.38 10.34
N ALA A 324 6.43 21.48 9.82
CA ALA A 324 5.77 22.78 9.77
C ALA A 324 4.55 22.76 8.84
N ARG A 325 4.66 22.12 7.67
CA ARG A 325 3.55 21.99 6.72
C ARG A 325 2.39 21.21 7.34
N VAL A 326 2.66 20.08 7.97
CA VAL A 326 1.63 19.29 8.66
C VAL A 326 0.94 20.09 9.76
N LYS A 327 1.67 20.93 10.51
CA LYS A 327 1.07 21.85 11.50
C LYS A 327 0.17 22.90 10.84
N GLN A 328 0.56 23.44 9.70
CA GLN A 328 -0.29 24.38 8.92
C GLN A 328 -1.59 23.72 8.47
N ASP A 329 -1.55 22.44 8.19
CA ASP A 329 -2.70 21.62 7.83
C ASP A 329 -3.44 21.05 9.06
N ASN A 330 -3.21 21.61 10.27
CA ASN A 330 -3.81 21.24 11.55
C ASN A 330 -3.61 19.77 11.94
N ASP A 331 -2.41 19.24 11.72
CA ASP A 331 -2.07 17.82 11.90
C ASP A 331 -3.02 16.86 11.13
N HIS A 332 -3.55 17.31 9.97
CA HIS A 332 -4.25 16.45 9.00
C HIS A 332 -3.31 16.08 7.85
N LEU A 333 -3.61 14.97 7.21
CA LEU A 333 -2.98 14.63 5.95
C LEU A 333 -3.57 15.47 4.80
N ASP A 334 -2.72 15.84 3.84
CA ASP A 334 -3.15 16.38 2.55
C ASP A 334 -2.25 15.78 1.46
N VAL A 335 -2.49 14.52 1.19
CA VAL A 335 -1.70 13.67 0.30
C VAL A 335 -2.60 12.76 -0.51
N GLY A 336 -2.11 12.36 -1.67
CA GLY A 336 -2.63 11.22 -2.41
C GLY A 336 -1.93 9.92 -2.01
N ILE A 337 -1.96 8.94 -2.91
CA ILE A 337 -1.53 7.56 -2.62
C ILE A 337 -0.05 7.42 -2.30
N PHE A 338 0.83 8.14 -3.02
CA PHE A 338 2.28 8.06 -2.80
C PHE A 338 2.70 8.85 -1.57
N GLY A 339 2.09 10.02 -1.39
CA GLY A 339 2.29 10.80 -0.18
C GLY A 339 1.80 10.06 1.06
N CYS A 340 0.69 9.33 0.98
CA CYS A 340 0.19 8.46 2.05
C CYS A 340 1.22 7.39 2.44
N GLN A 341 1.83 6.71 1.46
CA GLN A 341 2.90 5.74 1.71
C GLN A 341 4.14 6.37 2.37
N ALA A 342 4.41 7.64 2.08
CA ALA A 342 5.64 8.28 2.53
C ALA A 342 5.49 9.05 3.86
N LEU A 343 4.34 9.68 4.10
CA LEU A 343 4.15 10.71 5.13
C LEU A 343 4.44 10.22 6.55
N LEU A 344 3.75 9.15 6.97
CA LEU A 344 3.88 8.65 8.34
C LEU A 344 5.29 8.11 8.61
N ASP A 345 5.88 7.40 7.64
CA ASP A 345 7.25 6.88 7.73
C ASP A 345 8.29 8.01 7.73
N ALA A 346 8.12 9.04 6.89
CA ALA A 346 9.02 10.19 6.85
C ALA A 346 9.01 10.95 8.18
N LEU A 347 7.84 11.22 8.76
CA LEU A 347 7.72 11.84 10.07
C LEU A 347 8.34 10.98 11.16
N THR A 348 8.06 9.67 11.16
CA THR A 348 8.59 8.73 12.16
C THR A 348 10.11 8.69 12.13
N THR A 349 10.71 8.52 10.94
CA THR A 349 12.16 8.36 10.77
C THR A 349 12.94 9.68 10.95
N THR A 350 12.27 10.81 10.91
CA THR A 350 12.85 12.14 11.17
C THR A 350 12.59 12.65 12.59
N GLY A 351 12.10 11.79 13.50
CA GLY A 351 11.92 12.11 14.92
C GLY A 351 10.58 12.78 15.26
N ASN A 352 9.65 12.85 14.31
CA ASN A 352 8.33 13.48 14.49
C ASN A 352 7.19 12.44 14.65
N VAL A 353 7.46 11.32 15.32
CA VAL A 353 6.51 10.21 15.45
C VAL A 353 5.20 10.59 16.14
N GLU A 354 5.24 11.48 17.14
CA GLU A 354 4.03 11.99 17.79
C GLU A 354 3.15 12.81 16.83
N GLN A 355 3.75 13.44 15.83
CA GLN A 355 3.00 14.12 14.78
C GLN A 355 2.38 13.12 13.80
N ALA A 356 3.11 12.09 13.41
CA ALA A 356 2.56 10.98 12.63
C ALA A 356 1.36 10.31 13.35
N TYR A 357 1.48 10.12 14.66
CA TYR A 357 0.37 9.62 15.50
C TYR A 357 -0.85 10.53 15.45
N ARG A 358 -0.67 11.86 15.60
CA ARG A 358 -1.81 12.80 15.56
C ARG A 358 -2.53 12.77 14.23
N ILE A 359 -1.79 12.69 13.10
CA ILE A 359 -2.39 12.51 11.76
C ILE A 359 -3.21 11.22 11.72
N ALA A 360 -2.61 10.11 12.12
CA ALA A 360 -3.25 8.79 12.07
C ALA A 360 -4.49 8.69 13.00
N ASN A 361 -4.53 9.50 14.06
CA ASN A 361 -5.59 9.49 15.08
C ASN A 361 -6.69 10.55 14.84
N GLN A 362 -6.66 11.31 13.75
CA GLN A 362 -7.72 12.24 13.38
C GLN A 362 -9.03 11.49 13.08
N THR A 363 -10.17 12.12 13.40
CA THR A 363 -11.52 11.57 13.18
C THR A 363 -12.39 12.44 12.30
N ASP A 364 -11.98 13.67 12.03
CA ASP A 364 -12.61 14.55 11.05
C ASP A 364 -11.90 14.47 9.69
N GLU A 365 -12.50 15.06 8.67
CA GLU A 365 -12.02 15.02 7.29
C GLU A 365 -10.83 15.97 7.08
N PRO A 366 -9.75 15.54 6.43
CA PRO A 366 -9.48 14.23 5.85
C PRO A 366 -8.76 13.30 6.82
N SER A 367 -9.27 12.09 7.03
CA SER A 367 -8.59 11.07 7.85
C SER A 367 -9.18 9.67 7.65
N TRP A 368 -8.41 8.63 7.99
CA TRP A 368 -8.94 7.26 8.11
C TRP A 368 -10.04 7.18 9.18
N GLY A 369 -9.90 7.93 10.27
CA GLY A 369 -10.88 7.96 11.36
C GLY A 369 -12.22 8.53 10.91
N ASN A 370 -12.25 9.49 9.99
CA ASN A 370 -13.49 10.00 9.43
C ASN A 370 -14.30 8.92 8.70
N TRP A 371 -13.64 8.06 7.94
CA TRP A 371 -14.32 6.92 7.31
C TRP A 371 -14.90 5.97 8.36
N ILE A 372 -14.11 5.63 9.39
CA ILE A 372 -14.52 4.72 10.47
C ILE A 372 -15.71 5.29 11.27
N GLU A 373 -15.69 6.58 11.63
CA GLU A 373 -16.81 7.21 12.36
C GLU A 373 -18.10 7.29 11.51
N ARG A 374 -17.96 7.30 10.19
CA ARG A 374 -19.10 7.19 9.24
C ARG A 374 -19.58 5.74 9.04
N GLY A 375 -18.99 4.77 9.72
CA GLY A 375 -19.39 3.37 9.69
C GLY A 375 -18.68 2.54 8.61
N ALA A 376 -17.57 3.03 8.04
CA ALA A 376 -16.79 2.27 7.08
C ALA A 376 -16.19 1.02 7.73
N THR A 377 -16.24 -0.09 7.01
CA THR A 377 -15.59 -1.36 7.34
C THR A 377 -14.44 -1.70 6.39
N THR A 378 -14.21 -0.83 5.43
CA THR A 378 -13.18 -0.87 4.37
C THR A 378 -12.59 0.52 4.19
N LEU A 379 -11.43 0.65 3.55
CA LEU A 379 -10.83 1.93 3.21
C LEU A 379 -11.48 2.49 1.94
N HIS A 380 -11.52 3.81 1.82
CA HIS A 380 -12.09 4.50 0.68
C HIS A 380 -11.02 4.94 -0.32
N GLU A 381 -11.46 5.30 -1.53
CA GLU A 381 -10.63 5.83 -2.61
C GLU A 381 -10.31 7.32 -2.41
N TRP A 382 -11.21 8.07 -1.76
CA TRP A 382 -11.08 9.52 -1.59
C TRP A 382 -11.18 9.95 -0.14
N TRP A 383 -10.46 11.03 0.19
CA TRP A 383 -10.54 11.65 1.50
C TRP A 383 -11.81 12.46 1.70
N GLN A 384 -12.30 13.13 0.63
CA GLN A 384 -13.51 13.96 0.68
C GLN A 384 -14.77 13.10 0.70
N TYR A 385 -15.74 13.59 1.43
CA TYR A 385 -17.10 13.07 1.41
C TYR A 385 -18.09 14.21 1.11
N ASP A 386 -18.22 14.59 -0.16
CA ASP A 386 -19.15 15.62 -0.61
C ASP A 386 -20.54 15.08 -0.94
N GLY A 387 -20.76 13.79 -0.83
CA GLY A 387 -21.99 13.10 -1.17
C GLY A 387 -22.30 13.07 -2.67
N LYS A 388 -21.41 13.61 -3.50
CA LYS A 388 -21.55 13.70 -4.96
C LYS A 388 -20.50 12.86 -5.68
N ALA A 389 -19.38 12.60 -5.05
CA ALA A 389 -18.27 11.89 -5.66
C ALA A 389 -18.60 10.41 -5.86
N ILE A 390 -18.32 9.97 -7.06
CA ILE A 390 -18.42 8.59 -7.54
C ILE A 390 -17.15 7.86 -7.13
N THR A 391 -17.06 7.50 -5.87
CA THR A 391 -15.83 6.93 -5.34
C THR A 391 -16.07 5.54 -4.80
N SER A 392 -15.01 4.72 -4.85
CA SER A 392 -15.05 3.42 -4.23
C SER A 392 -14.95 3.56 -2.70
N GLU A 393 -15.87 2.90 -1.99
CA GLU A 393 -15.77 2.75 -0.54
C GLU A 393 -15.05 1.45 -0.13
N ASN A 394 -14.38 0.79 -1.08
CA ASN A 394 -13.53 -0.39 -0.83
C ASN A 394 -12.33 -0.34 -1.77
N HIS A 395 -11.25 0.30 -1.30
CA HIS A 395 -10.01 0.53 -2.04
C HIS A 395 -8.83 0.35 -1.10
N ILE A 396 -7.71 -0.22 -1.58
CA ILE A 396 -6.57 -0.55 -0.71
C ILE A 396 -5.43 0.47 -0.79
N MET A 397 -5.43 1.36 -1.76
CA MET A 397 -4.31 2.24 -2.07
C MET A 397 -3.84 3.14 -0.90
N PHE A 398 -4.70 3.41 0.07
CA PHE A 398 -4.37 4.12 1.31
C PHE A 398 -4.07 3.19 2.51
N GLY A 399 -3.79 1.91 2.25
CA GLY A 399 -3.61 0.89 3.27
C GLY A 399 -2.24 0.85 3.95
N GLU A 400 -1.28 1.68 3.56
CA GLU A 400 0.07 1.69 4.14
C GLU A 400 0.08 2.00 5.65
N ILE A 401 -0.95 2.63 6.16
CA ILE A 401 -1.13 2.81 7.61
C ILE A 401 -1.07 1.47 8.36
N GLY A 402 -1.54 0.36 7.77
CA GLY A 402 -1.43 -0.97 8.34
C GLY A 402 0.03 -1.38 8.57
N ALA A 403 0.89 -1.20 7.57
CA ALA A 403 2.31 -1.47 7.70
C ALA A 403 2.98 -0.53 8.73
N TRP A 404 2.61 0.76 8.73
CA TRP A 404 3.13 1.72 9.71
C TRP A 404 2.80 1.31 11.16
N LEU A 405 1.62 0.75 11.42
CA LEU A 405 1.25 0.23 12.75
C LEU A 405 2.16 -0.92 13.19
N TYR A 406 2.49 -1.86 12.29
CA TYR A 406 3.46 -2.93 12.58
C TYR A 406 4.87 -2.39 12.81
N LYS A 407 5.33 -1.51 11.93
CA LYS A 407 6.70 -0.96 11.95
C LYS A 407 6.94 -0.03 13.13
N THR A 408 5.96 0.80 13.44
CA THR A 408 6.13 1.89 14.41
C THR A 408 5.65 1.49 15.80
N LEU A 409 4.40 1.07 15.96
CA LEU A 409 3.87 0.70 17.28
C LEU A 409 4.36 -0.68 17.72
N GLY A 410 4.36 -1.64 16.80
CA GLY A 410 4.92 -2.97 17.03
C GLY A 410 6.44 -2.99 17.00
N GLY A 411 7.04 -2.08 16.26
CA GLY A 411 8.49 -1.97 16.10
C GLY A 411 9.12 -3.09 15.27
N ILE A 412 8.33 -3.91 14.56
CA ILE A 412 8.84 -5.05 13.78
C ILE A 412 9.15 -4.57 12.36
N ASN A 413 10.43 -4.55 11.97
CA ASN A 413 10.87 -4.13 10.66
C ASN A 413 11.83 -5.18 10.04
N PRO A 414 11.80 -5.39 8.72
CA PRO A 414 12.80 -6.19 8.04
C PRO A 414 14.17 -5.49 8.11
N ASP A 415 15.22 -6.28 8.12
CA ASP A 415 16.59 -5.80 7.93
C ASP A 415 16.99 -5.97 6.47
N VAL A 416 17.14 -4.87 5.74
CA VAL A 416 17.54 -4.88 4.33
C VAL A 416 18.90 -5.54 4.10
N ALA A 417 19.79 -5.45 5.09
CA ALA A 417 21.11 -6.11 5.02
C ALA A 417 21.03 -7.61 5.31
N CYS A 418 19.95 -8.07 5.94
CA CYS A 418 19.76 -9.46 6.33
C CYS A 418 18.30 -9.88 6.12
N PRO A 419 17.82 -9.95 4.85
CA PRO A 419 16.43 -10.09 4.49
C PRO A 419 15.81 -11.42 4.95
N GLY A 420 14.47 -11.49 4.90
CA GLY A 420 13.70 -12.65 5.36
C GLY A 420 13.66 -12.78 6.88
N PHE A 421 13.83 -11.67 7.59
CA PHE A 421 13.82 -11.63 9.06
C PHE A 421 14.86 -12.58 9.70
N LYS A 422 15.93 -12.88 9.00
CA LYS A 422 17.11 -13.53 9.60
C LYS A 422 17.71 -12.67 10.71
N ASN A 423 17.69 -11.36 10.52
CA ASN A 423 17.79 -10.37 11.58
C ASN A 423 16.54 -9.50 11.59
N VAL A 424 15.93 -9.29 12.75
CA VAL A 424 14.74 -8.44 12.92
C VAL A 424 15.17 -7.09 13.47
N ILE A 425 14.84 -6.00 12.79
CA ILE A 425 15.00 -4.67 13.37
C ILE A 425 13.81 -4.39 14.28
N LEU A 426 14.07 -4.31 15.57
CA LEU A 426 13.08 -4.00 16.59
C LEU A 426 13.20 -2.54 17.01
N ARG A 427 12.21 -1.71 16.67
CA ARG A 427 12.20 -0.28 17.02
C ARG A 427 10.80 0.20 17.38
N PRO A 428 10.26 -0.21 18.53
CA PRO A 428 8.96 0.25 18.98
C PRO A 428 9.01 1.70 19.45
N TYR A 429 7.96 2.47 19.11
CA TYR A 429 7.75 3.82 19.62
C TYR A 429 6.64 3.81 20.68
N PHE A 430 6.95 4.27 21.89
CA PHE A 430 6.07 4.22 23.04
C PHE A 430 5.27 5.54 23.18
N LEU A 431 4.29 5.72 22.31
CA LEU A 431 3.45 6.93 22.26
C LEU A 431 2.69 7.17 23.57
N LYS A 432 2.52 8.43 23.94
CA LYS A 432 1.97 8.82 25.25
C LYS A 432 0.54 8.32 25.46
N ASP A 433 -0.31 8.43 24.44
CA ASP A 433 -1.74 8.13 24.51
C ASP A 433 -2.06 6.65 24.27
N ILE A 434 -1.03 5.83 24.06
CA ILE A 434 -1.16 4.39 23.91
C ILE A 434 -0.72 3.72 25.20
N SER A 435 -1.59 2.90 25.80
CA SER A 435 -1.28 2.19 27.04
C SER A 435 -0.75 0.78 26.82
N TYR A 436 -1.10 0.15 25.72
CA TYR A 436 -0.52 -1.14 25.32
C TYR A 436 -0.53 -1.35 23.80
N VAL A 437 0.38 -2.18 23.33
CA VAL A 437 0.41 -2.74 21.98
C VAL A 437 0.79 -4.20 22.05
N LYS A 438 0.16 -5.03 21.23
CA LYS A 438 0.50 -6.44 21.02
C LYS A 438 0.56 -6.71 19.52
N VAL A 439 1.70 -7.16 19.04
CA VAL A 439 1.91 -7.50 17.63
C VAL A 439 2.56 -8.87 17.55
N SER A 440 2.10 -9.68 16.61
CA SER A 440 2.81 -10.88 16.20
C SER A 440 2.87 -10.97 14.68
N TYR A 441 3.95 -11.57 14.19
CA TYR A 441 4.20 -11.75 12.78
C TYR A 441 4.93 -13.07 12.53
N ILE A 442 4.36 -13.94 11.68
CA ILE A 442 4.97 -15.20 11.28
C ILE A 442 5.89 -14.92 10.11
N THR A 443 7.18 -14.89 10.36
CA THR A 443 8.22 -14.73 9.35
C THR A 443 8.63 -16.11 8.78
N PRO A 444 9.40 -16.17 7.68
CA PRO A 444 9.99 -17.43 7.22
C PRO A 444 10.85 -18.14 8.27
N GLN A 445 11.36 -17.42 9.27
CA GLN A 445 12.18 -17.95 10.35
C GLN A 445 11.35 -18.40 11.56
N GLY A 446 10.06 -18.10 11.59
CA GLY A 446 9.14 -18.37 12.69
C GLY A 446 8.47 -17.11 13.24
N MET A 447 7.78 -17.25 14.36
CA MET A 447 6.95 -16.17 14.91
C MET A 447 7.77 -15.15 15.70
N VAL A 448 7.75 -13.91 15.25
CA VAL A 448 8.18 -12.73 16.02
C VAL A 448 6.99 -12.21 16.82
N LYS A 449 7.19 -11.92 18.11
CA LYS A 449 6.21 -11.22 18.94
C LYS A 449 6.82 -9.97 19.51
N SER A 450 6.08 -8.87 19.50
CA SER A 450 6.46 -7.61 20.11
C SER A 450 5.25 -7.05 20.86
N SER A 451 5.41 -6.80 22.14
CA SER A 451 4.33 -6.24 22.96
C SER A 451 4.85 -5.33 24.05
N TRP A 452 4.10 -4.30 24.35
CA TRP A 452 4.45 -3.44 25.47
C TRP A 452 3.20 -2.93 26.21
N ASN A 453 3.41 -2.63 27.49
CA ASN A 453 2.37 -2.08 28.37
C ASN A 453 2.96 -0.95 29.18
N ARG A 454 2.21 0.13 29.29
CA ARG A 454 2.54 1.28 30.14
C ARG A 454 2.10 1.02 31.57
N LYS A 455 3.01 1.17 32.52
CA LYS A 455 2.77 1.08 33.98
C LYS A 455 3.29 2.33 34.66
N GLY A 456 2.43 3.32 34.83
CA GLY A 456 2.83 4.64 35.28
C GLY A 456 3.83 5.30 34.32
N ALA A 457 5.00 5.69 34.81
CA ALA A 457 6.07 6.28 34.00
C ALA A 457 6.91 5.23 33.24
N LYS A 458 6.70 3.92 33.47
CA LYS A 458 7.49 2.85 32.89
C LYS A 458 6.75 2.14 31.78
N ILE A 459 7.49 1.62 30.81
CA ILE A 459 7.04 0.68 29.79
C ILE A 459 7.65 -0.68 30.08
N ILE A 460 6.83 -1.71 30.13
CA ILE A 460 7.29 -3.09 30.11
C ILE A 460 7.18 -3.58 28.67
N TYR A 461 8.33 -3.73 28.01
CA TYR A 461 8.45 -4.22 26.65
C TYR A 461 8.87 -5.68 26.64
N LYS A 462 8.10 -6.52 25.96
CA LYS A 462 8.39 -7.95 25.79
C LYS A 462 8.48 -8.32 24.33
N VAL A 463 9.55 -9.01 23.95
CA VAL A 463 9.81 -9.45 22.59
C VAL A 463 10.17 -10.94 22.55
N THR A 464 9.71 -11.64 21.51
CA THR A 464 10.14 -13.01 21.17
C THR A 464 10.79 -13.01 19.80
N VAL A 465 12.02 -13.48 19.73
CA VAL A 465 12.81 -13.68 18.51
C VAL A 465 12.80 -15.18 18.18
N PRO A 466 12.42 -15.60 16.97
CA PRO A 466 12.30 -17.02 16.62
C PRO A 466 13.67 -17.73 16.56
N PRO A 467 13.70 -19.08 16.57
CA PRO A 467 14.94 -19.87 16.70
C PRO A 467 16.03 -19.58 15.65
N ASN A 468 15.64 -19.30 14.42
CA ASN A 468 16.57 -19.08 13.30
C ASN A 468 16.86 -17.60 13.02
N SER A 469 16.55 -16.72 13.98
CA SER A 469 16.74 -15.27 13.83
C SER A 469 17.62 -14.70 14.93
N THR A 470 18.18 -13.54 14.61
CA THR A 470 18.67 -12.56 15.57
C THR A 470 17.76 -11.32 15.52
N ALA A 471 17.94 -10.40 16.45
CA ALA A 471 17.30 -9.09 16.35
C ALA A 471 18.25 -7.99 16.82
N THR A 472 18.12 -6.82 16.21
CA THR A 472 18.76 -5.59 16.66
C THR A 472 17.69 -4.68 17.22
N LEU A 473 17.72 -4.49 18.53
CA LEU A 473 16.71 -3.72 19.29
C LEU A 473 17.21 -2.30 19.55
N PHE A 474 16.39 -1.33 19.16
CA PHE A 474 16.57 0.10 19.42
C PHE A 474 15.52 0.57 20.43
N LEU A 475 15.93 0.85 21.64
CA LEU A 475 15.08 1.44 22.69
C LEU A 475 15.43 2.90 22.83
N GLN A 476 14.68 3.78 22.16
CA GLN A 476 14.82 5.24 22.21
C GLN A 476 16.26 5.76 21.94
N LYS A 477 16.95 6.24 23.00
CA LYS A 477 18.29 6.86 22.92
C LYS A 477 19.43 5.91 23.27
N ASP A 478 19.11 4.65 23.61
CA ASP A 478 20.10 3.69 24.02
C ASP A 478 20.86 3.13 22.82
N GLU A 479 22.07 2.63 23.08
CA GLU A 479 22.83 1.88 22.07
C GLU A 479 22.04 0.63 21.64
N PRO A 480 22.14 0.23 20.36
CA PRO A 480 21.43 -0.94 19.87
C PRO A 480 21.81 -2.22 20.64
N VAL A 481 20.82 -2.99 21.02
CA VAL A 481 21.02 -4.29 21.71
C VAL A 481 20.83 -5.43 20.73
N ASN A 482 21.84 -6.27 20.57
CA ASN A 482 21.74 -7.47 19.76
C ASN A 482 21.16 -8.62 20.59
N LEU A 483 20.06 -9.19 20.09
CA LEU A 483 19.35 -10.30 20.71
C LEU A 483 19.53 -11.57 19.88
N LYS A 484 19.76 -12.68 20.56
CA LYS A 484 19.66 -14.03 19.99
C LYS A 484 18.20 -14.49 20.01
N SER A 485 17.94 -15.68 19.50
CA SER A 485 16.62 -16.30 19.66
C SER A 485 16.23 -16.44 21.14
N GLY A 486 14.96 -16.23 21.46
CA GLY A 486 14.46 -16.29 22.82
C GLY A 486 13.40 -15.25 23.12
N THR A 487 12.98 -15.20 24.39
CA THR A 487 12.02 -14.20 24.86
C THR A 487 12.69 -13.29 25.88
N PHE A 488 12.60 -12.00 25.67
CA PHE A 488 13.25 -10.98 26.48
C PHE A 488 12.19 -9.99 27.02
N THR A 489 12.49 -9.42 28.17
CA THR A 489 11.67 -8.38 28.80
C THR A 489 12.55 -7.23 29.21
N PHE A 490 12.15 -6.02 28.84
CA PHE A 490 12.85 -4.77 29.14
C PHE A 490 11.92 -3.84 29.90
N GLU A 491 12.50 -3.12 30.87
CA GLU A 491 11.86 -2.00 31.51
C GLU A 491 12.45 -0.72 30.93
N VAL A 492 11.61 0.11 30.33
CA VAL A 492 12.02 1.36 29.65
C VAL A 492 11.34 2.53 30.31
N ILE A 493 12.08 3.61 30.53
CA ILE A 493 11.56 4.92 30.97
C ILE A 493 11.61 5.82 29.73
N PRO A 494 10.46 6.11 29.07
CA PRO A 494 10.41 6.88 27.85
C PRO A 494 10.80 8.34 28.01
#